data_09a1f68c9b91f5390ec5f8b5f583c2c3
#
_entry.id   09a1f68c9b91f5390ec5f8b5f583c2c3
#
_cell.length_a   1.000
_cell.length_b   1.000
_cell.length_c   1.000
_cell.angle_alpha   90.00
_cell.angle_beta   90.00
_cell.angle_gamma   90.00
#
_symmetry.space_group_name_H-M   'P 1'
#
loop_
_entity.id
_entity.type
_entity.pdbx_description
1 polymer ?
#
loop_
_entity_poly.entity_id
_entity_poly.type
_entity_poly.pdbx_seq_one_letter_code
_entity_poly.pdbx_strand_id
1 'polypeptide(L)'
;MKLARAVLGSVLGAVARLWLMTLRLELRLHPALEALLTDERPWVLAFFHGKQWPLLAWKRRRRTLVMVSLSKDGEIQTRALSMLGFSIVRGSSSRGGARGLAAIVRRLKAGEHDAAFAVDGPRGPYGVPKPGVLLAARAATAVVVPMGSAIRGAKIFARAWDRFELAWPFARVSVVLGAPVELATEVDEAAGVAKLATSIAAANASAEAILAAPRSRMIRFCRFSAPRSKRSRPS
;
A
#
# COMPACT_ATOMS: atom_id res chain seq x y z
N MET A 1 17.06 23.85 8.13
CA MET A 1 16.83 22.87 7.04
C MET A 1 15.94 21.68 7.43
N LYS A 2 16.16 20.97 8.56
CA LYS A 2 15.29 19.83 8.98
C LYS A 2 13.86 20.27 9.31
N LEU A 3 13.70 21.40 10.03
CA LEU A 3 12.40 21.96 10.39
C LEU A 3 11.58 22.34 9.13
N ALA A 4 12.19 23.00 8.16
CA ALA A 4 11.52 23.39 6.91
C ALA A 4 10.97 22.16 6.14
N ARG A 5 11.75 21.06 6.07
CA ARG A 5 11.27 19.80 5.44
C ARG A 5 10.14 19.15 6.25
N ALA A 6 10.22 19.23 7.60
CA ALA A 6 9.16 18.71 8.44
C ALA A 6 7.84 19.48 8.23
N VAL A 7 7.91 20.82 8.17
CA VAL A 7 6.76 21.68 7.89
C VAL A 7 6.20 21.38 6.50
N LEU A 8 7.08 21.40 5.47
CA LEU A 8 6.67 21.08 4.10
C LEU A 8 5.98 19.71 4.01
N GLY A 9 6.57 18.68 4.64
CA GLY A 9 5.99 17.34 4.65
C GLY A 9 4.63 17.30 5.36
N SER A 10 4.44 18.08 6.44
CA SER A 10 3.15 18.17 7.12
C SER A 10 2.10 18.87 6.26
N VAL A 11 2.45 19.97 5.60
CA VAL A 11 1.56 20.69 4.68
C VAL A 11 1.15 19.77 3.51
N LEU A 12 2.13 19.12 2.87
CA LEU A 12 1.85 18.20 1.77
C LEU A 12 0.99 17.02 2.24
N GLY A 13 1.21 16.50 3.44
CA GLY A 13 0.39 15.44 4.01
C GLY A 13 -1.05 15.88 4.29
N ALA A 14 -1.25 17.09 4.80
CA ALA A 14 -2.58 17.67 5.00
C ALA A 14 -3.31 17.88 3.66
N VAL A 15 -2.63 18.46 2.67
CA VAL A 15 -3.18 18.65 1.31
C VAL A 15 -3.52 17.28 0.69
N ALA A 16 -2.62 16.31 0.74
CA ALA A 16 -2.87 14.95 0.24
C ALA A 16 -4.07 14.31 0.93
N ARG A 17 -4.21 14.48 2.25
CA ARG A 17 -5.34 13.96 3.01
C ARG A 17 -6.67 14.56 2.53
N LEU A 18 -6.73 15.89 2.41
CA LEU A 18 -7.93 16.58 1.91
C LEU A 18 -8.24 16.14 0.48
N TRP A 19 -7.24 16.04 -0.37
CA TRP A 19 -7.39 15.58 -1.76
C TRP A 19 -7.93 14.15 -1.83
N LEU A 20 -7.32 13.20 -1.12
CA LEU A 20 -7.76 11.80 -1.08
C LEU A 20 -9.21 11.68 -0.55
N MET A 21 -9.63 12.56 0.39
CA MET A 21 -11.00 12.58 0.89
C MET A 21 -12.03 13.02 -0.17
N THR A 22 -11.64 13.73 -1.21
CA THR A 22 -12.53 14.10 -2.33
C THR A 22 -12.77 12.96 -3.30
N LEU A 23 -11.92 11.90 -3.30
CA LEU A 23 -12.02 10.82 -4.26
C LEU A 23 -13.30 9.99 -4.05
N ARG A 24 -13.93 9.64 -5.15
CA ARG A 24 -15.09 8.75 -5.18
C ARG A 24 -14.61 7.32 -5.30
N LEU A 25 -14.30 6.72 -4.14
CA LEU A 25 -13.68 5.41 -4.04
C LEU A 25 -14.70 4.28 -4.18
N GLU A 26 -14.47 3.38 -5.11
CA GLU A 26 -15.11 2.07 -5.21
C GLU A 26 -14.11 0.99 -4.78
N LEU A 27 -14.43 0.32 -3.66
CA LEU A 27 -13.58 -0.72 -3.07
C LEU A 27 -14.15 -2.10 -3.35
N ARG A 28 -13.32 -3.02 -3.81
CA ARG A 28 -13.63 -4.44 -3.95
C ARG A 28 -12.60 -5.30 -3.24
N LEU A 29 -13.09 -6.25 -2.47
CA LEU A 29 -12.28 -7.28 -1.83
C LEU A 29 -12.58 -8.62 -2.51
N HIS A 30 -11.53 -9.40 -2.74
CA HIS A 30 -11.72 -10.78 -3.18
C HIS A 30 -12.45 -11.58 -2.08
N PRO A 31 -13.43 -12.44 -2.38
CA PRO A 31 -14.21 -13.18 -1.38
C PRO A 31 -13.36 -13.95 -0.36
N ALA A 32 -12.25 -14.54 -0.80
CA ALA A 32 -11.31 -15.23 0.10
C ALA A 32 -10.70 -14.32 1.20
N LEU A 33 -10.73 -12.99 1.03
CA LEU A 33 -10.25 -12.05 2.06
C LEU A 33 -11.30 -11.78 3.13
N GLU A 34 -12.58 -12.03 2.87
CA GLU A 34 -13.65 -11.76 3.84
C GLU A 34 -13.47 -12.63 5.10
N ALA A 35 -13.16 -13.91 4.93
CA ALA A 35 -12.84 -14.81 6.03
C ALA A 35 -11.57 -14.37 6.79
N LEU A 36 -10.63 -13.74 6.10
CA LEU A 36 -9.37 -13.25 6.69
C LEU A 36 -9.50 -11.88 7.37
N LEU A 37 -10.64 -11.18 7.26
CA LEU A 37 -10.86 -9.92 7.95
C LEU A 37 -10.92 -10.09 9.48
N THR A 38 -11.40 -11.24 9.95
CA THR A 38 -11.48 -11.60 11.38
C THR A 38 -10.22 -12.30 11.88
N ASP A 39 -9.37 -12.77 10.96
CA ASP A 39 -8.09 -13.40 11.26
C ASP A 39 -7.10 -12.37 11.85
N GLU A 40 -6.39 -12.75 12.90
CA GLU A 40 -5.39 -11.90 13.54
C GLU A 40 -4.06 -11.83 12.77
N ARG A 41 -3.85 -12.66 11.76
CA ARG A 41 -2.64 -12.62 10.94
C ARG A 41 -2.43 -11.25 10.31
N PRO A 42 -1.19 -10.73 10.30
CA PRO A 42 -0.88 -9.49 9.63
C PRO A 42 -0.99 -9.64 8.11
N TRP A 43 -1.30 -8.54 7.43
CA TRP A 43 -1.34 -8.50 5.97
C TRP A 43 -0.12 -7.76 5.42
N VAL A 44 0.40 -8.28 4.33
CA VAL A 44 1.40 -7.62 3.50
C VAL A 44 0.73 -7.22 2.19
N LEU A 45 0.40 -5.94 2.09
CA LEU A 45 -0.24 -5.32 0.93
C LEU A 45 0.82 -5.05 -0.14
N ALA A 46 0.65 -5.60 -1.33
CA ALA A 46 1.63 -5.54 -2.41
C ALA A 46 1.05 -4.86 -3.65
N PHE A 47 1.72 -3.84 -4.18
CA PHE A 47 1.27 -3.05 -5.34
C PHE A 47 2.45 -2.46 -6.12
N PHE A 48 2.22 -1.94 -7.33
CA PHE A 48 3.24 -1.22 -8.10
C PHE A 48 3.24 0.28 -7.76
N HIS A 49 4.43 0.92 -7.76
CA HIS A 49 4.61 2.32 -7.39
C HIS A 49 3.68 3.26 -8.16
N GLY A 50 3.56 3.08 -9.46
CA GLY A 50 2.75 3.96 -10.31
C GLY A 50 1.26 3.99 -9.94
N LYS A 51 0.77 2.93 -9.33
CA LYS A 51 -0.65 2.75 -8.96
C LYS A 51 -0.98 3.17 -7.51
N GLN A 52 -0.01 3.69 -6.75
CA GLN A 52 -0.14 3.86 -5.29
C GLN A 52 -1.13 4.95 -4.84
N TRP A 53 -1.38 5.99 -5.66
CA TRP A 53 -2.13 7.17 -5.21
C TRP A 53 -3.52 6.85 -4.65
N PRO A 54 -4.40 6.11 -5.35
CA PRO A 54 -5.71 5.74 -4.80
C PRO A 54 -5.61 4.77 -3.62
N LEU A 55 -4.53 3.95 -3.56
CA LEU A 55 -4.35 2.97 -2.51
C LEU A 55 -4.12 3.63 -1.14
N LEU A 56 -3.56 4.85 -1.11
CA LEU A 56 -3.40 5.63 0.12
C LEU A 56 -4.75 6.00 0.78
N ALA A 57 -5.83 5.99 0.01
CA ALA A 57 -7.18 6.28 0.51
C ALA A 57 -7.78 5.13 1.32
N TRP A 58 -7.22 3.91 1.22
CA TRP A 58 -7.72 2.75 1.92
C TRP A 58 -6.70 2.15 2.88
N LYS A 59 -7.17 1.79 4.07
CA LYS A 59 -6.41 1.05 5.09
C LYS A 59 -7.33 0.08 5.83
N ARG A 60 -6.79 -1.08 6.17
CA ARG A 60 -7.42 -1.96 7.16
C ARG A 60 -7.43 -1.26 8.53
N ARG A 61 -8.21 -1.76 9.49
CA ARG A 61 -8.31 -1.17 10.85
C ARG A 61 -7.00 -1.22 11.66
N ARG A 62 -5.98 -1.93 11.18
CA ARG A 62 -4.64 -1.98 11.78
C ARG A 62 -3.77 -0.82 11.29
N ARG A 63 -2.72 -0.50 12.04
CA ARG A 63 -1.68 0.43 11.58
C ARG A 63 -0.92 -0.19 10.41
N THR A 64 -0.71 0.56 9.36
CA THR A 64 0.00 0.07 8.17
C THR A 64 1.42 0.64 8.15
N LEU A 65 2.41 -0.23 8.12
CA LEU A 65 3.82 0.09 7.96
C LEU A 65 4.13 0.35 6.50
N VAL A 66 4.90 1.39 6.22
CA VAL A 66 5.49 1.64 4.90
C VAL A 66 6.98 1.92 5.04
N MET A 67 7.76 1.44 4.07
CA MET A 67 9.20 1.71 4.02
C MET A 67 9.45 2.97 3.19
N VAL A 68 10.16 3.94 3.76
CA VAL A 68 10.49 5.21 3.09
C VAL A 68 12.01 5.39 3.03
N SER A 69 12.50 5.81 1.86
CA SER A 69 13.93 6.04 1.60
C SER A 69 14.61 6.92 2.65
N LEU A 70 15.91 6.67 2.87
CA LEU A 70 16.77 7.49 3.74
C LEU A 70 17.18 8.84 3.10
N SER A 71 16.71 9.15 1.90
CA SER A 71 16.99 10.42 1.21
C SER A 71 16.36 11.64 1.90
N LYS A 72 16.77 12.83 1.46
CA LYS A 72 16.17 14.11 1.89
C LYS A 72 14.67 14.18 1.54
N ASP A 73 14.28 13.69 0.37
CA ASP A 73 12.88 13.62 -0.06
C ASP A 73 12.10 12.62 0.78
N GLY A 74 12.74 11.52 1.23
CA GLY A 74 12.17 10.58 2.17
C GLY A 74 11.86 11.20 3.54
N GLU A 75 12.53 12.29 3.96
CA GLU A 75 12.16 13.02 5.18
C GLU A 75 10.80 13.70 5.01
N ILE A 76 10.57 14.33 3.85
CA ILE A 76 9.30 14.98 3.51
C ILE A 76 8.19 13.91 3.41
N GLN A 77 8.44 12.81 2.67
CA GLN A 77 7.50 11.70 2.52
C GLN A 77 7.14 11.07 3.88
N THR A 78 8.12 10.92 4.78
CA THR A 78 7.88 10.40 6.13
C THR A 78 6.83 11.22 6.87
N ARG A 79 6.96 12.55 6.83
CA ARG A 79 5.98 13.44 7.46
C ARG A 79 4.61 13.37 6.78
N ALA A 80 4.58 13.44 5.45
CA ALA A 80 3.35 13.38 4.69
C ALA A 80 2.57 12.07 4.93
N LEU A 81 3.23 10.93 4.87
CA LEU A 81 2.61 9.63 5.11
C LEU A 81 2.18 9.43 6.57
N SER A 82 2.95 9.98 7.54
CA SER A 82 2.53 9.98 8.95
C SER A 82 1.25 10.78 9.15
N MET A 83 1.08 11.91 8.47
CA MET A 83 -0.17 12.70 8.49
C MET A 83 -1.35 11.92 7.90
N LEU A 84 -1.10 11.01 6.95
CA LEU A 84 -2.10 10.08 6.42
C LEU A 84 -2.34 8.89 7.37
N GLY A 85 -1.62 8.79 8.50
CA GLY A 85 -1.77 7.75 9.51
C GLY A 85 -1.04 6.45 9.20
N PHE A 86 0.02 6.48 8.39
CA PHE A 86 0.93 5.36 8.21
C PHE A 86 2.02 5.35 9.27
N SER A 87 2.49 4.16 9.63
CA SER A 87 3.69 3.96 10.46
C SER A 87 4.91 3.81 9.55
N ILE A 88 5.97 4.56 9.82
CA ILE A 88 7.11 4.64 8.91
C ILE A 88 8.28 3.82 9.41
N VAL A 89 8.88 3.05 8.49
CA VAL A 89 10.22 2.44 8.65
C VAL A 89 11.15 3.07 7.62
N ARG A 90 12.31 3.56 8.07
CA ARG A 90 13.29 4.20 7.16
C ARG A 90 14.23 3.16 6.57
N GLY A 91 14.30 3.14 5.23
CA GLY A 91 15.10 2.22 4.43
C GLY A 91 14.61 2.17 3.00
N SER A 92 15.35 1.47 2.14
CA SER A 92 14.94 1.15 0.77
C SER A 92 15.70 -0.07 0.29
N SER A 93 15.26 -0.72 -0.79
CA SER A 93 15.98 -1.86 -1.39
C SER A 93 17.43 -1.54 -1.78
N SER A 94 17.76 -0.26 -1.95
CA SER A 94 19.11 0.20 -2.32
C SER A 94 19.96 0.67 -1.15
N ARG A 95 19.37 1.04 0.00
CA ARG A 95 20.10 1.54 1.17
C ARG A 95 19.34 1.25 2.46
N GLY A 96 19.95 0.45 3.34
CA GLY A 96 19.34 0.07 4.62
C GLY A 96 18.13 -0.87 4.50
N GLY A 97 17.96 -1.55 3.35
CA GLY A 97 16.81 -2.41 3.05
C GLY A 97 16.68 -3.59 4.01
N ALA A 98 17.78 -4.30 4.27
CA ALA A 98 17.76 -5.45 5.18
C ALA A 98 17.34 -5.05 6.61
N ARG A 99 17.90 -3.95 7.13
CA ARG A 99 17.53 -3.42 8.46
C ARG A 99 16.06 -2.96 8.50
N GLY A 100 15.61 -2.27 7.45
CA GLY A 100 14.22 -1.83 7.33
C GLY A 100 13.27 -3.01 7.25
N LEU A 101 13.60 -4.03 6.45
CA LEU A 101 12.82 -5.26 6.33
C LEU A 101 12.72 -6.01 7.66
N ALA A 102 13.84 -6.18 8.35
CA ALA A 102 13.88 -6.80 9.69
C ALA A 102 13.01 -6.02 10.70
N ALA A 103 13.01 -4.69 10.64
CA ALA A 103 12.16 -3.86 11.50
C ALA A 103 10.67 -4.04 11.17
N ILE A 104 10.30 -4.18 9.89
CA ILE A 104 8.93 -4.47 9.48
C ILE A 104 8.52 -5.86 9.98
N VAL A 105 9.35 -6.89 9.75
CA VAL A 105 9.06 -8.27 10.21
C VAL A 105 8.80 -8.31 11.71
N ARG A 106 9.64 -7.66 12.53
CA ARG A 106 9.43 -7.61 13.99
C ARG A 106 8.07 -7.01 14.36
N ARG A 107 7.66 -5.92 13.70
CA ARG A 107 6.37 -5.26 13.98
C ARG A 107 5.18 -6.05 13.46
N LEU A 108 5.33 -6.77 12.34
CA LEU A 108 4.31 -7.70 11.85
C LEU A 108 4.10 -8.83 12.85
N LYS A 109 5.18 -9.45 13.36
CA LYS A 109 5.13 -10.52 14.38
C LYS A 109 4.49 -10.06 15.70
N ALA A 110 4.66 -8.79 16.06
CA ALA A 110 3.99 -8.23 17.24
C ALA A 110 2.46 -8.09 17.07
N GLY A 111 1.92 -8.37 15.88
CA GLY A 111 0.48 -8.44 15.63
C GLY A 111 -0.26 -7.10 15.57
N GLU A 112 0.42 -5.97 15.76
CA GLU A 112 -0.22 -4.65 15.81
C GLU A 112 -0.31 -3.95 14.44
N HIS A 113 0.43 -4.44 13.44
CA HIS A 113 0.62 -3.78 12.17
C HIS A 113 0.32 -4.71 10.98
N ASP A 114 -0.14 -4.10 9.90
CA ASP A 114 0.01 -4.60 8.53
C ASP A 114 1.20 -3.89 7.88
N ALA A 115 1.67 -4.35 6.72
CA ALA A 115 2.69 -3.65 5.94
C ALA A 115 2.22 -3.42 4.50
N ALA A 116 2.70 -2.36 3.87
CA ALA A 116 2.42 -2.05 2.48
C ALA A 116 3.72 -1.82 1.72
N PHE A 117 3.86 -2.50 0.59
CA PHE A 117 5.04 -2.47 -0.25
C PHE A 117 4.70 -2.08 -1.69
N ALA A 118 5.36 -1.03 -2.16
CA ALA A 118 5.51 -0.82 -3.59
C ALA A 118 6.62 -1.76 -4.07
N VAL A 119 6.20 -2.90 -4.65
CA VAL A 119 7.05 -4.09 -4.79
C VAL A 119 8.14 -3.97 -5.85
N ASP A 120 7.96 -3.10 -6.85
CA ASP A 120 8.94 -2.82 -7.90
C ASP A 120 10.12 -1.94 -7.43
N GLY A 121 10.05 -1.45 -6.18
CA GLY A 121 11.12 -0.69 -5.54
C GLY A 121 11.30 0.72 -6.15
N PRO A 122 12.14 1.58 -5.53
CA PRO A 122 12.22 3.00 -5.90
C PRO A 122 13.00 3.29 -7.21
N ARG A 123 13.54 2.27 -7.87
CA ARG A 123 14.33 2.37 -9.10
C ARG A 123 13.85 1.43 -10.21
N GLY A 124 12.72 0.74 -9.98
CA GLY A 124 12.20 -0.21 -10.93
C GLY A 124 13.08 -1.45 -11.16
N PRO A 125 12.95 -2.11 -12.29
CA PRO A 125 12.03 -1.78 -13.40
C PRO A 125 10.55 -1.86 -13.03
N TYR A 126 9.72 -1.06 -13.69
CA TYR A 126 8.28 -1.03 -13.51
C TYR A 126 7.66 -2.41 -13.68
N GLY A 127 6.76 -2.77 -12.75
CA GLY A 127 6.01 -4.04 -12.83
C GLY A 127 6.81 -5.29 -12.46
N VAL A 128 8.07 -5.15 -12.02
CA VAL A 128 8.91 -6.29 -11.61
C VAL A 128 9.08 -6.30 -10.09
N PRO A 129 8.35 -7.16 -9.37
CA PRO A 129 8.44 -7.22 -7.91
C PRO A 129 9.83 -7.65 -7.44
N LYS A 130 10.26 -7.08 -6.32
CA LYS A 130 11.46 -7.50 -5.61
C LYS A 130 11.11 -8.55 -4.55
N PRO A 131 11.99 -9.54 -4.30
CA PRO A 131 11.69 -10.67 -3.42
C PRO A 131 11.48 -10.29 -1.94
N GLY A 132 11.98 -9.14 -1.52
CA GLY A 132 11.91 -8.69 -0.12
C GLY A 132 10.50 -8.71 0.50
N VAL A 133 9.46 -8.50 -0.30
CA VAL A 133 8.07 -8.56 0.15
C VAL A 133 7.68 -10.00 0.56
N LEU A 134 8.08 -10.99 -0.23
CA LEU A 134 7.80 -12.40 0.04
C LEU A 134 8.60 -12.89 1.26
N LEU A 135 9.87 -12.47 1.37
CA LEU A 135 10.70 -12.76 2.54
C LEU A 135 10.09 -12.20 3.82
N ALA A 136 9.60 -10.95 3.80
CA ALA A 136 8.94 -10.35 4.95
C ALA A 136 7.65 -11.10 5.33
N ALA A 137 6.85 -11.48 4.35
CA ALA A 137 5.59 -12.18 4.56
C ALA A 137 5.81 -13.57 5.14
N ARG A 138 6.75 -14.34 4.58
CA ARG A 138 7.14 -15.67 5.11
C ARG A 138 7.65 -15.54 6.54
N ALA A 139 8.61 -14.66 6.79
CA ALA A 139 9.22 -14.48 8.11
C ALA A 139 8.20 -14.07 9.18
N ALA A 140 7.11 -13.39 8.82
CA ALA A 140 6.07 -12.92 9.74
C ALA A 140 4.79 -13.77 9.71
N THR A 141 4.74 -14.86 8.95
CA THR A 141 3.52 -15.67 8.72
C THR A 141 2.34 -14.79 8.28
N ALA A 142 2.63 -13.77 7.47
CA ALA A 142 1.68 -12.78 7.03
C ALA A 142 0.97 -13.22 5.73
N VAL A 143 -0.25 -12.76 5.55
CA VAL A 143 -1.02 -12.96 4.31
C VAL A 143 -0.57 -11.94 3.28
N VAL A 144 -0.12 -12.38 2.10
CA VAL A 144 0.21 -11.47 0.99
C VAL A 144 -1.05 -11.15 0.20
N VAL A 145 -1.40 -9.86 0.14
CA VAL A 145 -2.60 -9.38 -0.55
C VAL A 145 -2.17 -8.45 -1.69
N PRO A 146 -2.33 -8.88 -2.96
CA PRO A 146 -2.09 -8.03 -4.11
C PRO A 146 -3.14 -6.94 -4.17
N MET A 147 -2.71 -5.69 -4.39
CA MET A 147 -3.59 -4.55 -4.56
C MET A 147 -3.46 -3.97 -5.97
N GLY A 148 -4.61 -3.65 -6.56
CA GLY A 148 -4.70 -2.92 -7.80
C GLY A 148 -5.52 -1.65 -7.65
N SER A 149 -5.28 -0.70 -8.54
CA SER A 149 -6.09 0.52 -8.61
C SER A 149 -6.27 1.01 -10.04
N ALA A 150 -7.36 1.74 -10.26
CA ALA A 150 -7.59 2.49 -11.49
C ALA A 150 -8.20 3.86 -11.18
N ILE A 151 -7.96 4.82 -12.07
CA ILE A 151 -8.40 6.21 -11.94
C ILE A 151 -9.06 6.61 -13.24
N ARG A 152 -10.31 7.10 -13.18
CA ARG A 152 -10.96 7.65 -14.36
C ARG A 152 -10.39 9.03 -14.69
N GLY A 153 -9.80 9.17 -15.87
CA GLY A 153 -9.16 10.41 -16.28
C GLY A 153 -7.87 10.73 -15.52
N ALA A 154 -7.07 9.71 -15.24
CA ALA A 154 -5.79 9.87 -14.55
C ALA A 154 -4.84 10.83 -15.29
N LYS A 155 -4.10 11.65 -14.53
CA LYS A 155 -2.87 12.27 -15.02
C LYS A 155 -1.74 11.28 -14.92
N ILE A 156 -1.27 10.76 -16.05
CA ILE A 156 -0.14 9.82 -16.11
C ILE A 156 1.14 10.58 -16.37
N PHE A 157 2.15 10.37 -15.51
CA PHE A 157 3.49 10.92 -15.68
C PHE A 157 4.33 9.94 -16.52
N ALA A 158 4.11 9.93 -17.83
CA ALA A 158 4.67 8.94 -18.74
C ALA A 158 6.22 8.90 -18.78
N ARG A 159 6.89 10.01 -18.41
CA ARG A 159 8.35 10.11 -18.32
C ARG A 159 8.91 9.59 -16.99
N ALA A 160 8.08 9.40 -15.97
CA ALA A 160 8.50 8.78 -14.72
C ALA A 160 8.70 7.27 -14.94
N TRP A 161 9.72 6.70 -14.31
CA TRP A 161 10.05 5.28 -14.45
C TRP A 161 8.89 4.35 -14.04
N ASP A 162 8.10 4.79 -13.05
CA ASP A 162 6.94 4.07 -12.50
C ASP A 162 5.62 4.43 -13.18
N ARG A 163 5.64 5.37 -14.16
CA ARG A 163 4.45 5.86 -14.84
C ARG A 163 3.33 6.29 -13.87
N PHE A 164 3.72 7.00 -12.81
CA PHE A 164 2.85 7.40 -11.72
C PHE A 164 1.52 7.99 -12.20
N GLU A 165 0.44 7.51 -11.61
CA GLU A 165 -0.93 7.93 -11.92
C GLU A 165 -1.50 8.79 -10.78
N LEU A 166 -1.90 10.02 -11.10
CA LEU A 166 -2.50 10.96 -10.16
C LEU A 166 -3.99 11.14 -10.47
N ALA A 167 -4.82 10.95 -9.46
CA ALA A 167 -6.24 11.24 -9.56
C ALA A 167 -6.51 12.74 -9.35
N TRP A 168 -7.32 13.35 -10.19
CA TRP A 168 -7.85 14.69 -9.92
C TRP A 168 -8.79 14.68 -8.71
N PRO A 169 -8.96 15.80 -8.00
CA PRO A 169 -10.00 15.92 -6.99
C PRO A 169 -11.36 15.49 -7.56
N PHE A 170 -12.16 14.81 -6.74
CA PHE A 170 -13.48 14.28 -7.10
C PHE A 170 -13.50 13.19 -8.18
N ALA A 171 -12.33 12.73 -8.66
CA ALA A 171 -12.26 11.65 -9.63
C ALA A 171 -12.86 10.35 -9.06
N ARG A 172 -13.43 9.53 -9.97
CA ARG A 172 -13.77 8.13 -9.64
C ARG A 172 -12.50 7.31 -9.65
N VAL A 173 -12.32 6.56 -8.57
CA VAL A 173 -11.20 5.63 -8.42
C VAL A 173 -11.70 4.28 -7.95
N SER A 174 -11.09 3.21 -8.41
CA SER A 174 -11.33 1.87 -7.88
C SER A 174 -10.08 1.35 -7.20
N VAL A 175 -10.28 0.62 -6.12
CA VAL A 175 -9.26 -0.13 -5.39
C VAL A 175 -9.73 -1.56 -5.25
N VAL A 176 -8.90 -2.49 -5.69
CA VAL A 176 -9.17 -3.93 -5.63
C VAL A 176 -8.10 -4.58 -4.76
N LEU A 177 -8.55 -5.34 -3.78
CA LEU A 177 -7.72 -6.29 -3.05
C LEU A 177 -7.97 -7.65 -3.69
N GLY A 178 -6.97 -8.19 -4.39
CA GLY A 178 -7.03 -9.46 -5.10
C GLY A 178 -7.01 -10.68 -4.17
N ALA A 179 -7.05 -11.86 -4.75
CA ALA A 179 -6.94 -13.11 -4.00
C ALA A 179 -5.61 -13.14 -3.22
N PRO A 180 -5.62 -13.63 -1.96
CA PRO A 180 -4.39 -13.79 -1.19
C PRO A 180 -3.43 -14.71 -1.94
N VAL A 181 -2.15 -14.32 -1.98
CA VAL A 181 -1.08 -15.14 -2.57
C VAL A 181 -0.56 -16.07 -1.49
N GLU A 182 -0.84 -17.37 -1.66
CA GLU A 182 -0.26 -18.39 -0.79
C GLU A 182 1.22 -18.55 -1.10
N LEU A 183 2.02 -18.47 -0.05
CA LEU A 183 3.46 -18.68 -0.08
C LEU A 183 3.74 -20.11 0.39
N ALA A 184 3.84 -21.05 -0.56
CA ALA A 184 4.30 -22.39 -0.24
C ALA A 184 5.72 -22.34 0.35
N THR A 185 6.03 -23.27 1.25
CA THR A 185 7.28 -23.33 2.02
C THR A 185 8.51 -23.53 1.15
N GLU A 186 8.35 -24.16 -0.02
CA GLU A 186 9.44 -24.62 -0.90
C GLU A 186 9.39 -24.02 -2.32
N VAL A 187 8.62 -22.94 -2.55
CA VAL A 187 8.54 -22.35 -3.89
C VAL A 187 9.82 -21.58 -4.20
N ASP A 188 10.36 -21.83 -5.38
CA ASP A 188 11.38 -21.01 -6.01
C ASP A 188 10.99 -19.52 -5.89
N GLU A 189 11.94 -18.71 -5.42
CA GLU A 189 11.76 -17.26 -5.23
C GLU A 189 11.31 -16.60 -6.52
N ALA A 190 11.84 -17.00 -7.67
CA ALA A 190 11.50 -16.46 -8.98
C ALA A 190 10.04 -16.77 -9.34
N ALA A 191 9.57 -17.99 -9.08
CA ALA A 191 8.18 -18.39 -9.30
C ALA A 191 7.23 -17.60 -8.38
N GLY A 192 7.60 -17.39 -7.12
CA GLY A 192 6.85 -16.58 -6.18
C GLY A 192 6.72 -15.12 -6.61
N VAL A 193 7.81 -14.53 -7.09
CA VAL A 193 7.85 -13.16 -7.64
C VAL A 193 6.97 -13.04 -8.89
N ALA A 194 7.06 -14.00 -9.82
CA ALA A 194 6.23 -14.02 -11.02
C ALA A 194 4.74 -14.15 -10.70
N LYS A 195 4.37 -15.04 -9.77
CA LYS A 195 3.00 -15.20 -9.28
C LYS A 195 2.47 -13.91 -8.67
N LEU A 196 3.29 -13.22 -7.86
CA LEU A 196 2.91 -11.94 -7.27
C LEU A 196 2.70 -10.85 -8.34
N ALA A 197 3.60 -10.76 -9.34
CA ALA A 197 3.46 -9.83 -10.45
C ALA A 197 2.14 -10.02 -11.20
N THR A 198 1.82 -11.26 -11.56
CA THR A 198 0.59 -11.63 -12.24
C THR A 198 -0.65 -11.29 -11.38
N SER A 199 -0.59 -11.57 -10.08
CA SER A 199 -1.70 -11.27 -9.16
C SER A 199 -1.96 -9.77 -9.01
N ILE A 200 -0.90 -8.94 -8.96
CA ILE A 200 -1.04 -7.48 -8.92
C ILE A 200 -1.57 -6.96 -10.26
N ALA A 201 -1.10 -7.49 -11.39
CA ALA A 201 -1.59 -7.12 -12.71
C ALA A 201 -3.09 -7.45 -12.85
N ALA A 202 -3.52 -8.63 -12.40
CA ALA A 202 -4.92 -9.04 -12.39
C ALA A 202 -5.78 -8.11 -11.51
N ALA A 203 -5.28 -7.69 -10.34
CA ALA A 203 -5.98 -6.74 -9.47
C ALA A 203 -6.12 -5.36 -10.14
N ASN A 204 -5.09 -4.88 -10.87
CA ASN A 204 -5.18 -3.63 -11.65
C ASN A 204 -6.20 -3.75 -12.79
N ALA A 205 -6.17 -4.84 -13.57
CA ALA A 205 -7.15 -5.08 -14.64
C ALA A 205 -8.58 -5.13 -14.11
N SER A 206 -8.80 -5.78 -12.95
CA SER A 206 -10.09 -5.80 -12.28
C SER A 206 -10.53 -4.40 -11.85
N ALA A 207 -9.61 -3.57 -11.36
CA ALA A 207 -9.91 -2.19 -10.99
C ALA A 207 -10.30 -1.34 -12.22
N GLU A 208 -9.65 -1.54 -13.35
CA GLU A 208 -9.98 -0.89 -14.62
C GLU A 208 -11.36 -1.31 -15.13
N ALA A 209 -11.67 -2.60 -15.09
CA ALA A 209 -12.98 -3.14 -15.47
C ALA A 209 -14.13 -2.56 -14.65
N ILE A 210 -13.93 -2.36 -13.33
CA ILE A 210 -14.92 -1.73 -12.44
C ILE A 210 -15.23 -0.30 -12.89
N LEU A 211 -14.22 0.48 -13.29
CA LEU A 211 -14.43 1.86 -13.75
C LEU A 211 -15.04 1.95 -15.15
N ALA A 212 -14.82 0.93 -15.98
CA ALA A 212 -15.42 0.83 -17.31
C ALA A 212 -16.93 0.48 -17.25
N ALA A 213 -17.34 -0.24 -16.21
CA ALA A 213 -18.74 -0.61 -16.01
C ALA A 213 -19.66 0.59 -15.76
N PRO A 214 -20.95 0.54 -16.18
CA PRO A 214 -21.96 1.54 -15.81
C PRO A 214 -22.06 1.66 -14.29
N ARG A 215 -22.39 2.86 -13.78
CA ARG A 215 -22.45 3.16 -12.34
C ARG A 215 -23.27 2.11 -11.57
N SER A 216 -22.62 1.25 -10.83
CA SER A 216 -23.28 0.54 -9.73
C SER A 216 -23.45 1.47 -8.53
N ARG A 217 -24.54 1.27 -7.75
CA ARG A 217 -25.01 2.21 -6.69
C ARG A 217 -24.07 2.38 -5.49
N MET A 218 -22.89 1.79 -5.45
CA MET A 218 -22.04 1.75 -4.25
C MET A 218 -20.80 2.64 -4.37
N ILE A 219 -20.99 3.96 -4.23
CA ILE A 219 -19.90 4.92 -4.05
C ILE A 219 -19.68 5.12 -2.55
N ARG A 220 -18.59 4.60 -2.02
CA ARG A 220 -18.14 4.93 -0.66
C ARG A 220 -17.14 6.06 -0.73
N PHE A 221 -17.38 7.14 0.02
CA PHE A 221 -16.37 8.17 0.25
C PHE A 221 -15.26 7.61 1.15
N CYS A 222 -14.04 8.01 0.88
CA CYS A 222 -12.88 7.68 1.70
C CYS A 222 -13.09 8.20 3.13
N ARG A 223 -13.21 7.30 4.12
CA ARG A 223 -13.21 7.65 5.54
C ARG A 223 -11.87 7.27 6.15
N PHE A 224 -11.08 8.25 6.52
CA PHE A 224 -9.91 8.05 7.36
C PHE A 224 -10.37 7.77 8.80
N SER A 225 -10.66 6.50 9.11
CA SER A 225 -10.93 6.10 10.50
C SER A 225 -9.60 6.00 11.25
N ALA A 226 -9.49 6.71 12.37
CA ALA A 226 -8.36 6.53 13.27
C ALA A 226 -8.33 5.07 13.79
N PRO A 227 -7.15 4.43 13.89
CA PRO A 227 -7.05 3.10 14.47
C PRO A 227 -7.53 3.17 15.92
N ARG A 228 -8.48 2.31 16.30
CA ARG A 228 -8.89 2.18 17.71
C ARG A 228 -7.68 1.68 18.51
N SER A 229 -7.20 2.49 19.45
CA SER A 229 -6.28 1.99 20.47
C SER A 229 -7.01 0.94 21.30
N LYS A 230 -6.49 -0.28 21.37
CA LYS A 230 -6.89 -1.22 22.44
C LYS A 230 -6.47 -0.54 23.75
N ARG A 231 -7.42 0.02 24.48
CA ARG A 231 -7.20 0.32 25.90
C ARG A 231 -6.96 -1.02 26.56
N SER A 232 -5.75 -1.26 27.06
CA SER A 232 -5.45 -2.30 28.01
C SER A 232 -6.42 -2.12 29.18
N ARG A 233 -7.29 -3.11 29.42
CA ARG A 233 -8.03 -3.19 30.68
C ARG A 233 -6.98 -3.49 31.76
N PRO A 234 -6.89 -2.74 32.83
CA PRO A 234 -6.15 -3.17 34.00
C PRO A 234 -6.86 -4.38 34.60
N SER A 235 -6.09 -5.44 34.85
CA SER A 235 -6.44 -6.59 35.68
C SER A 235 -6.56 -6.21 37.12
#